data_f5b4df0647a30d9387e2e24c5b14aa4b
#
_entry.id   f5b4df0647a30d9387e2e24c5b14aa4b
#
_cell.length_a   1.000
_cell.length_b   1.000
_cell.length_c   1.000
_cell.angle_alpha   90.00
_cell.angle_beta   90.00
_cell.angle_gamma   90.00
#
_symmetry.space_group_name_H-M   'P 1'
#
loop_
_entity.id
_entity.type
_entity.pdbx_description
1 polymer ?
#
loop_
_entity_poly.entity_id
_entity_poly.type
_entity_poly.pdbx_seq_one_letter_code
_entity_poly.pdbx_strand_id
1 'polypeptide(L)'
;MSLTNFPGNASSSRLDSSLTKVTMPALAEMKRQGKPISALTAYDYATSRLVDEAGIDIVLVGDSLAMVVLGHENTLAVTVDEMIHHTRAVRRAVRRALVVADMPFGSYHGSIPEGLANAVRFVKEAGAEAVKIEGPRVELVRALAAAEISVVGHLGLTPQSVHRMGGYRVQARTAESVRQLKADSHALADAGAGLLVLEGIPREVAAEITAELPIPTIGIGAGPDCDGQILVFHDMMSLTFAPAAKFVRRYADAGALFRVAIEHYREDVEHRAFPSDQESYHLSEAVRKEVDAAANEGVKPLHALRKA
;
A
#
# COMPACT_ATOMS: atom_id res chain seq x y z
N MET A 1 18.52 -29.46 -3.41
CA MET A 1 18.44 -28.75 -4.71
C MET A 1 18.83 -27.32 -4.46
N SER A 2 19.98 -26.89 -4.96
CA SER A 2 20.50 -25.54 -4.73
C SER A 2 19.61 -24.48 -5.40
N LEU A 3 19.03 -23.55 -4.61
CA LEU A 3 18.26 -22.40 -5.08
C LEU A 3 19.15 -21.25 -5.60
N THR A 4 20.38 -21.53 -5.98
CA THR A 4 21.38 -20.54 -6.40
C THR A 4 21.24 -20.05 -7.85
N ASN A 5 20.11 -20.29 -8.52
CA ASN A 5 19.78 -19.66 -9.80
C ASN A 5 18.61 -18.70 -9.66
N PHE A 6 18.76 -17.67 -8.81
CA PHE A 6 18.09 -16.41 -9.12
C PHE A 6 18.76 -15.87 -10.39
N PRO A 7 18.03 -15.48 -11.43
CA PRO A 7 18.60 -14.76 -12.55
C PRO A 7 19.28 -13.52 -11.94
N GLY A 8 20.60 -13.57 -11.95
CA GLY A 8 21.44 -12.54 -11.37
C GLY A 8 21.08 -11.19 -11.98
N ASN A 9 21.11 -10.17 -11.16
CA ASN A 9 21.18 -8.77 -11.53
C ASN A 9 20.51 -8.46 -12.88
N ALA A 10 19.19 -8.42 -12.87
CA ALA A 10 18.51 -7.55 -13.82
C ALA A 10 19.17 -6.20 -13.59
N SER A 11 19.96 -5.78 -14.58
CA SER A 11 20.60 -4.48 -14.71
C SER A 11 19.80 -3.45 -13.92
N SER A 12 20.47 -2.67 -13.07
CA SER A 12 19.90 -1.44 -12.54
C SER A 12 19.25 -0.75 -13.74
N SER A 13 17.95 -0.96 -13.91
CA SER A 13 17.19 -0.35 -14.99
C SER A 13 17.44 1.14 -14.80
N ARG A 14 18.16 1.73 -15.73
CA ARG A 14 18.23 3.18 -15.85
C ARG A 14 16.77 3.60 -15.86
N LEU A 15 16.32 4.19 -14.75
CA LEU A 15 14.99 4.73 -14.65
C LEU A 15 14.85 5.67 -15.86
N ASP A 16 14.07 5.20 -16.81
CA ASP A 16 13.82 5.95 -18.03
C ASP A 16 13.20 7.28 -17.61
N SER A 17 13.92 8.37 -17.85
CA SER A 17 13.46 9.74 -17.56
C SER A 17 12.23 10.12 -18.41
N SER A 18 11.73 9.21 -19.24
CA SER A 18 10.54 9.34 -20.08
C SER A 18 9.23 8.89 -19.40
N LEU A 19 9.26 8.33 -18.18
CA LEU A 19 8.03 7.88 -17.52
C LEU A 19 7.17 9.07 -17.12
N THR A 20 6.09 9.29 -17.86
CA THR A 20 5.11 10.34 -17.56
C THR A 20 4.40 10.04 -16.23
N LYS A 21 4.41 11.02 -15.32
CA LYS A 21 3.72 10.96 -14.03
C LYS A 21 2.22 10.76 -14.24
N VAL A 22 1.63 9.80 -13.53
CA VAL A 22 0.17 9.61 -13.50
C VAL A 22 -0.44 10.65 -12.56
N THR A 23 -1.43 11.36 -13.07
CA THR A 23 -2.18 12.39 -12.35
C THR A 23 -3.68 12.11 -12.41
N MET A 24 -4.49 12.77 -11.57
CA MET A 24 -5.95 12.62 -11.62
C MET A 24 -6.52 12.92 -13.02
N PRO A 25 -6.12 14.00 -13.73
CA PRO A 25 -6.54 14.21 -15.11
C PRO A 25 -6.11 13.11 -16.08
N ALA A 26 -4.92 12.51 -15.88
CA ALA A 26 -4.47 11.40 -16.71
C ALA A 26 -5.34 10.16 -16.54
N LEU A 27 -5.81 9.86 -15.32
CA LEU A 27 -6.75 8.76 -15.06
C LEU A 27 -8.11 9.01 -15.73
N ALA A 28 -8.61 10.24 -15.70
CA ALA A 28 -9.84 10.62 -16.43
C ALA A 28 -9.67 10.44 -17.94
N GLU A 29 -8.49 10.73 -18.49
CA GLU A 29 -8.19 10.47 -19.90
C GLU A 29 -8.13 8.97 -20.21
N MET A 30 -7.54 8.15 -19.32
CA MET A 30 -7.52 6.69 -19.47
C MET A 30 -8.94 6.14 -19.58
N LYS A 31 -9.88 6.59 -18.71
CA LYS A 31 -11.31 6.22 -18.83
C LYS A 31 -11.87 6.58 -20.20
N ARG A 32 -11.68 7.81 -20.68
CA ARG A 32 -12.18 8.25 -21.99
C ARG A 32 -11.64 7.41 -23.15
N GLN A 33 -10.42 6.93 -23.01
CA GLN A 33 -9.77 6.06 -23.99
C GLN A 33 -10.10 4.57 -23.83
N GLY A 34 -10.88 4.18 -22.80
CA GLY A 34 -11.12 2.78 -22.45
C GLY A 34 -9.86 2.02 -22.03
N LYS A 35 -8.83 2.73 -21.56
CA LYS A 35 -7.58 2.13 -21.09
C LYS A 35 -7.73 1.73 -19.62
N PRO A 36 -7.55 0.42 -19.28
CA PRO A 36 -7.67 -0.05 -17.90
C PRO A 36 -6.67 0.62 -16.95
N ILE A 37 -7.12 0.92 -15.74
CA ILE A 37 -6.33 1.52 -14.68
C ILE A 37 -5.93 0.44 -13.68
N SER A 38 -4.64 0.31 -13.41
CA SER A 38 -4.12 -0.59 -12.40
C SER A 38 -3.86 0.13 -11.08
N ALA A 39 -4.34 -0.44 -9.97
CA ALA A 39 -4.11 0.10 -8.64
C ALA A 39 -3.66 -1.00 -7.67
N LEU A 40 -2.81 -0.66 -6.72
CA LEU A 40 -2.34 -1.58 -5.69
C LEU A 40 -2.03 -0.81 -4.41
N THR A 41 -2.26 -1.43 -3.24
CA THR A 41 -1.82 -0.82 -1.99
C THR A 41 -0.31 -1.00 -1.80
N ALA A 42 0.31 -0.05 -1.09
CA ALA A 42 1.66 -0.22 -0.55
C ALA A 42 1.83 0.63 0.71
N TYR A 43 2.75 0.24 1.60
CA TYR A 43 2.81 0.81 2.95
C TYR A 43 4.22 1.19 3.42
N ASP A 44 5.25 0.88 2.64
CA ASP A 44 6.66 1.15 2.94
C ASP A 44 7.44 1.51 1.68
N TYR A 45 8.70 1.93 1.86
CA TYR A 45 9.56 2.36 0.77
C TYR A 45 9.86 1.24 -0.23
N ALA A 46 10.20 0.03 0.25
CA ALA A 46 10.70 -1.04 -0.62
C ALA A 46 9.56 -1.62 -1.49
N THR A 47 8.43 -1.95 -0.88
CA THR A 47 7.27 -2.48 -1.61
C THR A 47 6.69 -1.45 -2.56
N SER A 48 6.62 -0.18 -2.15
CA SER A 48 6.12 0.91 -3.02
C SER A 48 7.00 1.12 -4.25
N ARG A 49 8.32 1.00 -4.08
CA ARG A 49 9.25 1.10 -5.20
C ARG A 49 9.03 -0.02 -6.22
N LEU A 50 8.86 -1.26 -5.75
CA LEU A 50 8.57 -2.40 -6.62
C LEU A 50 7.24 -2.23 -7.36
N VAL A 51 6.22 -1.72 -6.68
CA VAL A 51 4.90 -1.45 -7.26
C VAL A 51 4.98 -0.37 -8.35
N ASP A 52 5.70 0.72 -8.10
CA ASP A 52 5.89 1.81 -9.06
C ASP A 52 6.73 1.37 -10.28
N GLU A 53 7.84 0.63 -10.05
CA GLU A 53 8.69 0.07 -11.11
C GLU A 53 7.96 -0.99 -11.95
N ALA A 54 6.97 -1.69 -11.38
CA ALA A 54 6.09 -2.60 -12.12
C ALA A 54 5.07 -1.88 -13.02
N GLY A 55 4.99 -0.55 -12.94
CA GLY A 55 4.14 0.27 -13.81
C GLY A 55 2.68 0.39 -13.36
N ILE A 56 2.38 0.14 -12.09
CA ILE A 56 1.06 0.37 -11.51
C ILE A 56 0.71 1.87 -11.59
N ASP A 57 -0.55 2.20 -11.91
CA ASP A 57 -0.97 3.59 -12.15
C ASP A 57 -1.32 4.33 -10.85
N ILE A 58 -1.86 3.63 -9.85
CA ILE A 58 -2.23 4.20 -8.55
C ILE A 58 -1.60 3.38 -7.44
N VAL A 59 -0.89 4.04 -6.53
CA VAL A 59 -0.44 3.46 -5.26
C VAL A 59 -1.28 4.03 -4.14
N LEU A 60 -2.04 3.16 -3.47
CA LEU A 60 -2.88 3.52 -2.34
C LEU A 60 -2.17 3.17 -1.03
N VAL A 61 -1.98 4.17 -0.18
CA VAL A 61 -1.67 3.94 1.24
C VAL A 61 -3.00 3.76 1.96
N GLY A 62 -3.49 2.52 1.96
CA GLY A 62 -4.78 2.16 2.52
C GLY A 62 -4.74 2.03 4.04
N ASP A 63 -5.84 2.36 4.72
CA ASP A 63 -6.00 2.10 6.16
C ASP A 63 -6.03 0.60 6.51
N SER A 64 -6.15 -0.27 5.49
CA SER A 64 -5.89 -1.71 5.58
C SER A 64 -4.51 -2.04 6.15
N LEU A 65 -3.55 -1.08 6.16
CA LEU A 65 -2.27 -1.23 6.87
C LEU A 65 -2.46 -1.57 8.35
N ALA A 66 -3.54 -1.11 8.97
CA ALA A 66 -3.89 -1.48 10.34
C ALA A 66 -3.91 -3.00 10.52
N MET A 67 -4.49 -3.72 9.56
CA MET A 67 -4.63 -5.18 9.63
C MET A 67 -3.38 -5.92 9.13
N VAL A 68 -2.86 -5.54 7.96
CA VAL A 68 -1.82 -6.33 7.27
C VAL A 68 -0.39 -5.93 7.64
N VAL A 69 -0.19 -4.77 8.27
CA VAL A 69 1.13 -4.28 8.71
C VAL A 69 1.21 -4.17 10.22
N LEU A 70 0.19 -3.58 10.87
CA LEU A 70 0.19 -3.32 12.32
C LEU A 70 -0.45 -4.45 13.13
N GLY A 71 -1.17 -5.39 12.49
CA GLY A 71 -1.75 -6.57 13.14
C GLY A 71 -3.03 -6.29 13.95
N HIS A 72 -3.72 -5.18 13.68
CA HIS A 72 -5.03 -4.90 14.27
C HIS A 72 -6.13 -5.79 13.66
N GLU A 73 -7.22 -5.98 14.39
CA GLU A 73 -8.36 -6.80 13.94
C GLU A 73 -9.16 -6.14 12.79
N ASN A 74 -9.12 -4.81 12.70
CA ASN A 74 -9.83 -4.02 11.70
C ASN A 74 -9.09 -2.70 11.42
N THR A 75 -9.65 -1.85 10.55
CA THR A 75 -9.03 -0.58 10.13
C THR A 75 -9.26 0.58 11.11
N LEU A 76 -10.08 0.41 12.16
CA LEU A 76 -10.55 1.52 12.98
C LEU A 76 -9.50 2.13 13.92
N ALA A 77 -8.48 1.33 14.29
CA ALA A 77 -7.51 1.74 15.29
C ALA A 77 -6.41 2.66 14.73
N VAL A 78 -6.16 2.62 13.43
CA VAL A 78 -5.07 3.39 12.83
C VAL A 78 -5.35 4.90 12.88
N THR A 79 -4.32 5.64 13.28
CA THR A 79 -4.39 7.09 13.46
C THR A 79 -3.96 7.88 12.22
N VAL A 80 -4.29 9.18 12.19
CA VAL A 80 -3.80 10.10 11.14
C VAL A 80 -2.26 10.13 11.09
N ASP A 81 -1.61 10.12 12.26
CA ASP A 81 -0.15 10.20 12.34
C ASP A 81 0.54 8.95 11.78
N GLU A 82 -0.01 7.76 12.05
CA GLU A 82 0.47 6.51 11.46
C GLU A 82 0.26 6.50 9.93
N MET A 83 -0.90 6.91 9.46
CA MET A 83 -1.16 7.02 8.02
C MET A 83 -0.20 8.00 7.34
N ILE A 84 0.07 9.15 7.95
CA ILE A 84 1.05 10.14 7.47
C ILE A 84 2.46 9.53 7.47
N HIS A 85 2.85 8.78 8.50
CA HIS A 85 4.15 8.11 8.59
C HIS A 85 4.37 7.18 7.40
N HIS A 86 3.41 6.28 7.15
CA HIS A 86 3.47 5.34 6.04
C HIS A 86 3.41 6.04 4.67
N THR A 87 2.54 7.04 4.51
CA THR A 87 2.44 7.81 3.27
C THR A 87 3.74 8.53 2.92
N ARG A 88 4.47 9.07 3.89
CA ARG A 88 5.80 9.64 3.69
C ARG A 88 6.82 8.63 3.13
N ALA A 89 6.79 7.40 3.64
CA ALA A 89 7.67 6.34 3.15
C ALA A 89 7.35 5.98 1.70
N VAL A 90 6.07 5.77 1.39
CA VAL A 90 5.57 5.47 0.05
C VAL A 90 5.91 6.60 -0.92
N ARG A 91 5.65 7.85 -0.54
CA ARG A 91 5.89 9.01 -1.42
C ARG A 91 7.35 9.16 -1.85
N ARG A 92 8.30 8.80 -0.99
CA ARG A 92 9.74 8.82 -1.34
C ARG A 92 10.11 7.78 -2.38
N ALA A 93 9.38 6.67 -2.44
CA ALA A 93 9.64 5.57 -3.36
C ALA A 93 8.99 5.77 -4.73
N VAL A 94 7.77 6.30 -4.74
CA VAL A 94 6.91 6.39 -5.93
C VAL A 94 7.28 7.63 -6.76
N ARG A 95 7.53 7.39 -8.05
CA ARG A 95 7.90 8.43 -9.03
C ARG A 95 6.84 8.63 -10.09
N ARG A 96 6.26 7.52 -10.59
CA ARG A 96 5.29 7.51 -11.69
C ARG A 96 3.85 7.47 -11.21
N ALA A 97 3.48 6.52 -10.37
CA ALA A 97 2.10 6.29 -9.94
C ALA A 97 1.51 7.47 -9.16
N LEU A 98 0.20 7.68 -9.26
CA LEU A 98 -0.53 8.60 -8.38
C LEU A 98 -0.53 8.05 -6.95
N VAL A 99 -0.06 8.83 -5.97
CA VAL A 99 -0.07 8.45 -4.55
C VAL A 99 -1.36 8.95 -3.91
N VAL A 100 -2.20 7.99 -3.51
CA VAL A 100 -3.44 8.23 -2.77
C VAL A 100 -3.27 7.78 -1.33
N ALA A 101 -3.75 8.54 -0.35
CA ALA A 101 -3.74 8.16 1.05
C ALA A 101 -5.15 8.09 1.63
N ASP A 102 -5.45 7.03 2.37
CA ASP A 102 -6.70 6.94 3.11
C ASP A 102 -6.71 7.89 4.30
N MET A 103 -7.80 8.62 4.43
CA MET A 103 -8.13 9.29 5.67
C MET A 103 -8.74 8.24 6.62
N PRO A 104 -8.11 7.96 7.79
CA PRO A 104 -8.55 6.89 8.67
C PRO A 104 -9.87 7.23 9.38
N PHE A 105 -10.50 6.21 9.95
CA PHE A 105 -11.71 6.37 10.75
C PHE A 105 -11.53 7.45 11.84
N GLY A 106 -12.54 8.29 12.00
CA GLY A 106 -12.53 9.39 12.98
C GLY A 106 -11.94 10.70 12.44
N SER A 107 -11.06 10.66 11.43
CA SER A 107 -10.36 11.86 10.96
C SER A 107 -11.21 12.84 10.14
N TYR A 108 -12.39 12.43 9.69
CA TYR A 108 -13.29 13.24 8.84
C TYR A 108 -14.78 13.04 9.17
N HIS A 109 -15.07 12.37 10.29
CA HIS A 109 -16.45 12.03 10.68
C HIS A 109 -17.09 13.10 11.56
N GLY A 110 -16.30 13.94 12.24
CA GLY A 110 -16.78 14.96 13.17
C GLY A 110 -17.33 16.19 12.47
N SER A 111 -16.47 16.93 11.82
CA SER A 111 -16.84 18.17 11.13
C SER A 111 -16.07 18.37 9.83
N ILE A 112 -16.62 19.18 8.90
CA ILE A 112 -15.95 19.51 7.63
C ILE A 112 -14.61 20.23 7.88
N PRO A 113 -14.50 21.25 8.77
CA PRO A 113 -13.23 21.89 9.06
C PRO A 113 -12.16 20.91 9.56
N GLU A 114 -12.52 19.98 10.41
CA GLU A 114 -11.59 18.94 10.92
C GLU A 114 -11.15 18.00 9.79
N GLY A 115 -12.07 17.51 8.96
CA GLY A 115 -11.77 16.69 7.80
C GLY A 115 -10.83 17.41 6.82
N LEU A 116 -11.10 18.68 6.55
CA LEU A 116 -10.26 19.52 5.70
C LEU A 116 -8.86 19.71 6.30
N ALA A 117 -8.76 20.03 7.60
CA ALA A 117 -7.47 20.19 8.27
C ALA A 117 -6.62 18.92 8.22
N ASN A 118 -7.23 17.75 8.45
CA ASN A 118 -6.54 16.46 8.34
C ASN A 118 -6.11 16.18 6.90
N ALA A 119 -6.96 16.41 5.89
CA ALA A 119 -6.59 16.24 4.48
C ALA A 119 -5.39 17.13 4.08
N VAL A 120 -5.36 18.37 4.55
CA VAL A 120 -4.21 19.28 4.36
C VAL A 120 -2.92 18.70 4.94
N ARG A 121 -3.00 18.01 6.09
CA ARG A 121 -1.83 17.32 6.68
C ARG A 121 -1.32 16.20 5.75
N PHE A 122 -2.21 15.39 5.16
CA PHE A 122 -1.81 14.35 4.20
C PHE A 122 -1.08 14.93 3.00
N VAL A 123 -1.55 16.06 2.46
CA VAL A 123 -0.90 16.72 1.33
C VAL A 123 0.44 17.35 1.75
N LYS A 124 0.45 18.16 2.80
CA LYS A 124 1.63 18.96 3.17
C LYS A 124 2.70 18.16 3.90
N GLU A 125 2.31 17.28 4.82
CA GLU A 125 3.26 16.54 5.64
C GLU A 125 3.69 15.23 4.99
N ALA A 126 2.77 14.54 4.31
CA ALA A 126 3.02 13.24 3.73
C ALA A 126 3.30 13.26 2.23
N GLY A 127 2.90 14.34 1.53
CA GLY A 127 3.06 14.46 0.09
C GLY A 127 2.06 13.59 -0.70
N ALA A 128 0.90 13.25 -0.11
CA ALA A 128 -0.19 12.62 -0.83
C ALA A 128 -0.68 13.53 -1.96
N GLU A 129 -1.00 12.93 -3.11
CA GLU A 129 -1.49 13.66 -4.28
C GLU A 129 -3.03 13.62 -4.38
N ALA A 130 -3.66 12.72 -3.62
CA ALA A 130 -5.09 12.66 -3.39
C ALA A 130 -5.37 12.00 -2.03
N VAL A 131 -6.54 12.26 -1.46
CA VAL A 131 -7.02 11.58 -0.27
C VAL A 131 -8.23 10.73 -0.60
N LYS A 132 -8.37 9.54 0.06
CA LYS A 132 -9.56 8.69 -0.06
C LYS A 132 -10.41 8.79 1.21
N ILE A 133 -11.74 8.85 1.03
CA ILE A 133 -12.72 8.88 2.11
C ILE A 133 -13.85 7.90 1.82
N GLU A 134 -14.42 7.31 2.87
CA GLU A 134 -15.47 6.31 2.78
C GLU A 134 -16.87 6.89 3.03
N GLY A 135 -17.83 6.37 2.27
CA GLY A 135 -19.25 6.73 2.37
C GLY A 135 -19.62 7.97 1.55
N PRO A 136 -20.93 8.29 1.51
CA PRO A 136 -21.47 9.39 0.71
C PRO A 136 -21.26 10.75 1.41
N ARG A 137 -20.01 11.15 1.59
CA ARG A 137 -19.61 12.40 2.29
C ARG A 137 -19.61 13.61 1.35
N VAL A 138 -20.75 13.86 0.68
CA VAL A 138 -20.89 14.84 -0.40
C VAL A 138 -20.37 16.22 -0.01
N GLU A 139 -20.76 16.74 1.16
CA GLU A 139 -20.35 18.08 1.61
C GLU A 139 -18.85 18.17 1.90
N LEU A 140 -18.26 17.10 2.44
CA LEU A 140 -16.82 17.05 2.64
C LEU A 140 -16.07 16.97 1.31
N VAL A 141 -16.52 16.15 0.37
CA VAL A 141 -15.94 16.08 -0.99
C VAL A 141 -15.95 17.46 -1.64
N ARG A 142 -17.09 18.17 -1.56
CA ARG A 142 -17.22 19.53 -2.10
C ARG A 142 -16.23 20.51 -1.45
N ALA A 143 -16.08 20.44 -0.13
CA ALA A 143 -15.15 21.28 0.60
C ALA A 143 -13.68 20.99 0.26
N LEU A 144 -13.33 19.70 0.12
CA LEU A 144 -11.98 19.27 -0.27
C LEU A 144 -11.66 19.70 -1.72
N ALA A 145 -12.59 19.50 -2.65
CA ALA A 145 -12.45 19.92 -4.04
C ALA A 145 -12.31 21.44 -4.17
N ALA A 146 -13.12 22.20 -3.41
CA ALA A 146 -13.00 23.67 -3.35
C ALA A 146 -11.67 24.16 -2.74
N ALA A 147 -11.02 23.34 -1.92
CA ALA A 147 -9.67 23.57 -1.39
C ALA A 147 -8.56 23.02 -2.29
N GLU A 148 -8.88 22.63 -3.54
CA GLU A 148 -7.95 22.12 -4.54
C GLU A 148 -7.27 20.78 -4.15
N ILE A 149 -7.89 20.03 -3.25
CA ILE A 149 -7.44 18.68 -2.84
C ILE A 149 -8.17 17.64 -3.68
N SER A 150 -7.43 16.82 -4.42
CA SER A 150 -7.99 15.71 -5.19
C SER A 150 -8.59 14.66 -4.26
N VAL A 151 -9.84 14.22 -4.55
CA VAL A 151 -10.58 13.28 -3.71
C VAL A 151 -10.89 12.00 -4.46
N VAL A 152 -10.67 10.89 -3.80
CA VAL A 152 -11.15 9.56 -4.16
C VAL A 152 -12.31 9.20 -3.24
N GLY A 153 -13.51 9.01 -3.80
CA GLY A 153 -14.65 8.49 -3.05
C GLY A 153 -14.55 6.97 -2.91
N HIS A 154 -15.22 6.41 -1.90
CA HIS A 154 -15.30 4.96 -1.71
C HIS A 154 -16.71 4.56 -1.25
N LEU A 155 -17.40 3.75 -2.05
CA LEU A 155 -18.76 3.29 -1.82
C LEU A 155 -18.89 1.77 -1.93
N GLY A 156 -20.02 1.24 -1.48
CA GLY A 156 -20.28 -0.19 -1.36
C GLY A 156 -19.93 -0.69 0.03
N LEU A 157 -19.09 -1.71 0.14
CA LEU A 157 -18.50 -2.11 1.42
C LEU A 157 -17.48 -1.05 1.83
N THR A 158 -17.70 -0.46 2.98
CA THR A 158 -16.79 0.52 3.59
C THR A 158 -16.21 -0.07 4.88
N PRO A 159 -14.94 -0.54 4.88
CA PRO A 159 -14.32 -1.19 6.03
C PRO A 159 -14.39 -0.38 7.33
N GLN A 160 -14.31 0.93 7.26
CA GLN A 160 -14.48 1.82 8.42
C GLN A 160 -15.88 1.76 9.05
N SER A 161 -16.87 1.27 8.32
CA SER A 161 -18.25 1.08 8.82
C SER A 161 -18.51 -0.35 9.34
N VAL A 162 -17.49 -1.15 9.60
CA VAL A 162 -17.61 -2.58 9.95
C VAL A 162 -18.60 -2.87 11.08
N HIS A 163 -18.62 -2.06 12.13
CA HIS A 163 -19.56 -2.21 13.23
C HIS A 163 -21.00 -1.89 12.83
N ARG A 164 -21.21 -0.82 12.06
CA ARG A 164 -22.53 -0.44 11.53
C ARG A 164 -23.08 -1.48 10.56
N MET A 165 -22.21 -2.09 9.74
CA MET A 165 -22.59 -3.09 8.74
C MET A 165 -22.71 -4.51 9.33
N GLY A 166 -22.26 -4.73 10.57
CA GLY A 166 -22.25 -6.06 11.20
C GLY A 166 -21.29 -7.04 10.53
N GLY A 167 -20.14 -6.53 10.07
CA GLY A 167 -19.07 -7.28 9.41
C GLY A 167 -18.92 -6.95 7.92
N TYR A 168 -17.94 -7.59 7.27
CA TYR A 168 -17.64 -7.41 5.85
C TYR A 168 -18.64 -8.19 4.98
N ARG A 169 -19.63 -7.51 4.43
CA ARG A 169 -20.72 -8.13 3.62
C ARG A 169 -20.89 -7.40 2.29
N VAL A 170 -21.23 -8.15 1.26
CA VAL A 170 -21.61 -7.59 -0.05
C VAL A 170 -22.78 -6.62 0.10
N GLN A 171 -22.63 -5.42 -0.40
CA GLN A 171 -23.60 -4.33 -0.37
C GLN A 171 -24.46 -4.29 -1.65
N ALA A 172 -25.44 -3.37 -1.73
CA ALA A 172 -26.30 -3.15 -2.89
C ALA A 172 -27.01 -4.44 -3.39
N ARG A 173 -27.64 -5.19 -2.49
CA ARG A 173 -28.32 -6.45 -2.78
C ARG A 173 -29.82 -6.35 -2.97
N THR A 174 -30.42 -5.19 -2.78
CA THR A 174 -31.84 -4.90 -2.98
C THR A 174 -32.01 -3.77 -3.97
N ALA A 175 -33.15 -3.71 -4.67
CA ALA A 175 -33.41 -2.64 -5.64
C ALA A 175 -33.32 -1.24 -5.02
N GLU A 176 -33.69 -1.09 -3.74
CA GLU A 176 -33.58 0.17 -3.00
C GLU A 176 -32.11 0.53 -2.75
N SER A 177 -31.30 -0.41 -2.22
CA SER A 177 -29.88 -0.17 -1.96
C SER A 177 -29.06 0.05 -3.24
N VAL A 178 -29.46 -0.54 -4.36
CA VAL A 178 -28.86 -0.26 -5.67
C VAL A 178 -29.16 1.16 -6.11
N ARG A 179 -30.44 1.61 -6.04
CA ARG A 179 -30.78 2.99 -6.36
C ARG A 179 -30.07 4.01 -5.50
N GLN A 180 -29.96 3.74 -4.20
CA GLN A 180 -29.22 4.61 -3.28
C GLN A 180 -27.72 4.68 -3.63
N LEU A 181 -27.09 3.53 -3.88
CA LEU A 181 -25.68 3.49 -4.26
C LEU A 181 -25.40 4.26 -5.56
N LYS A 182 -26.28 4.15 -6.56
CA LYS A 182 -26.17 4.93 -7.80
C LYS A 182 -26.31 6.42 -7.53
N ALA A 183 -27.32 6.83 -6.75
CA ALA A 183 -27.51 8.23 -6.37
C ALA A 183 -26.31 8.81 -5.60
N ASP A 184 -25.75 8.05 -4.64
CA ASP A 184 -24.56 8.43 -3.88
C ASP A 184 -23.33 8.57 -4.79
N SER A 185 -23.20 7.68 -5.78
CA SER A 185 -22.09 7.71 -6.75
C SER A 185 -22.11 8.98 -7.60
N HIS A 186 -23.29 9.34 -8.13
CA HIS A 186 -23.47 10.59 -8.85
C HIS A 186 -23.23 11.82 -7.96
N ALA A 187 -23.79 11.83 -6.75
CA ALA A 187 -23.62 12.94 -5.83
C ALA A 187 -22.13 13.19 -5.45
N LEU A 188 -21.32 12.15 -5.30
CA LEU A 188 -19.89 12.30 -5.07
C LEU A 188 -19.15 12.84 -6.30
N ALA A 189 -19.49 12.36 -7.50
CA ALA A 189 -18.92 12.87 -8.74
C ALA A 189 -19.26 14.36 -8.94
N ASP A 190 -20.52 14.75 -8.74
CA ASP A 190 -21.01 16.12 -8.84
C ASP A 190 -20.39 17.05 -7.77
N ALA A 191 -20.03 16.48 -6.62
CA ALA A 191 -19.32 17.22 -5.56
C ALA A 191 -17.85 17.46 -5.86
N GLY A 192 -17.28 16.81 -6.90
CA GLY A 192 -15.89 17.00 -7.32
C GLY A 192 -14.95 15.85 -6.97
N ALA A 193 -15.46 14.66 -6.65
CA ALA A 193 -14.61 13.48 -6.59
C ALA A 193 -13.97 13.24 -7.97
N GLY A 194 -12.67 12.98 -8.01
CA GLY A 194 -11.94 12.71 -9.25
C GLY A 194 -11.90 11.22 -9.63
N LEU A 195 -12.24 10.33 -8.68
CA LEU A 195 -12.23 8.88 -8.83
C LEU A 195 -13.13 8.25 -7.78
N LEU A 196 -13.75 7.10 -8.09
CA LEU A 196 -14.60 6.35 -7.17
C LEU A 196 -14.14 4.90 -7.04
N VAL A 197 -13.88 4.45 -5.81
CA VAL A 197 -13.70 3.02 -5.48
C VAL A 197 -15.08 2.40 -5.23
N LEU A 198 -15.32 1.24 -5.85
CA LEU A 198 -16.51 0.42 -5.66
C LEU A 198 -16.08 -0.93 -5.05
N GLU A 199 -16.44 -1.16 -3.78
CA GLU A 199 -16.04 -2.37 -3.07
C GLU A 199 -17.22 -3.27 -2.74
N GLY A 200 -17.04 -4.59 -2.98
CA GLY A 200 -17.94 -5.63 -2.48
C GLY A 200 -19.40 -5.44 -2.90
N ILE A 201 -19.64 -5.14 -4.17
CA ILE A 201 -20.97 -4.95 -4.76
C ILE A 201 -21.18 -5.92 -5.94
N PRO A 202 -22.44 -6.19 -6.36
CA PRO A 202 -22.71 -6.98 -7.56
C PRO A 202 -22.07 -6.35 -8.79
N ARG A 203 -21.48 -7.19 -9.66
CA ARG A 203 -20.79 -6.74 -10.86
C ARG A 203 -21.70 -5.95 -11.84
N GLU A 204 -22.97 -6.33 -11.91
CA GLU A 204 -23.94 -5.68 -12.78
C GLU A 204 -24.16 -4.23 -12.34
N VAL A 205 -24.24 -4.01 -11.03
CA VAL A 205 -24.40 -2.66 -10.45
C VAL A 205 -23.14 -1.81 -10.68
N ALA A 206 -21.96 -2.41 -10.52
CA ALA A 206 -20.69 -1.74 -10.78
C ALA A 206 -20.56 -1.34 -12.27
N ALA A 207 -20.97 -2.22 -13.20
CA ALA A 207 -20.96 -1.95 -14.63
C ALA A 207 -21.88 -0.75 -14.98
N GLU A 208 -23.09 -0.70 -14.44
CA GLU A 208 -24.02 0.41 -14.65
C GLU A 208 -23.45 1.73 -14.12
N ILE A 209 -22.96 1.75 -12.86
CA ILE A 209 -22.34 2.94 -12.27
C ILE A 209 -21.14 3.42 -13.10
N THR A 210 -20.29 2.49 -13.54
CA THR A 210 -19.11 2.82 -14.35
C THR A 210 -19.48 3.46 -15.69
N ALA A 211 -20.53 2.97 -16.33
CA ALA A 211 -21.02 3.51 -17.61
C ALA A 211 -21.67 4.89 -17.45
N GLU A 212 -22.30 5.16 -16.31
CA GLU A 212 -23.04 6.41 -16.06
C GLU A 212 -22.13 7.55 -15.56
N LEU A 213 -21.03 7.24 -14.86
CA LEU A 213 -20.19 8.26 -14.23
C LEU A 213 -19.17 8.87 -15.20
N PRO A 214 -18.94 10.19 -15.13
CA PRO A 214 -17.90 10.86 -15.92
C PRO A 214 -16.49 10.62 -15.36
N ILE A 215 -16.35 10.20 -14.09
CA ILE A 215 -15.08 9.94 -13.40
C ILE A 215 -14.71 8.46 -13.45
N PRO A 216 -13.41 8.09 -13.38
CA PRO A 216 -13.00 6.69 -13.32
C PRO A 216 -13.55 5.96 -12.10
N THR A 217 -13.85 4.66 -12.28
CA THR A 217 -14.20 3.73 -11.20
C THR A 217 -13.13 2.68 -11.03
N ILE A 218 -12.79 2.36 -9.79
CA ILE A 218 -11.83 1.30 -9.43
C ILE A 218 -12.56 0.24 -8.61
N GLY A 219 -12.61 -0.99 -9.14
CA GLY A 219 -13.30 -2.10 -8.50
C GLY A 219 -12.41 -2.89 -7.55
N ILE A 220 -12.99 -3.33 -6.44
CA ILE A 220 -12.46 -4.37 -5.57
C ILE A 220 -13.61 -5.27 -5.11
N GLY A 221 -13.66 -6.52 -5.61
CA GLY A 221 -14.84 -7.36 -5.40
C GLY A 221 -16.13 -6.81 -6.03
N ALA A 222 -16.00 -6.05 -7.12
CA ALA A 222 -17.10 -5.42 -7.85
C ALA A 222 -17.20 -5.90 -9.32
N GLY A 223 -16.51 -6.97 -9.67
CA GLY A 223 -16.49 -7.50 -11.04
C GLY A 223 -15.48 -6.78 -11.95
N PRO A 224 -15.39 -7.20 -13.23
CA PRO A 224 -14.35 -6.75 -14.16
C PRO A 224 -14.69 -5.45 -14.91
N ASP A 225 -15.92 -4.95 -14.80
CA ASP A 225 -16.46 -3.94 -15.68
C ASP A 225 -16.21 -2.49 -15.18
N CYS A 226 -15.46 -2.30 -14.07
CA CYS A 226 -14.93 -1.00 -13.67
C CYS A 226 -13.79 -0.56 -14.59
N ASP A 227 -13.50 0.75 -14.63
CA ASP A 227 -12.36 1.29 -15.42
C ASP A 227 -11.00 0.81 -14.92
N GLY A 228 -10.90 0.37 -13.69
CA GLY A 228 -9.70 -0.22 -13.11
C GLY A 228 -9.99 -1.17 -11.96
N GLN A 229 -8.92 -1.76 -11.41
CA GLN A 229 -8.99 -2.72 -10.31
C GLN A 229 -7.93 -2.43 -9.27
N ILE A 230 -8.27 -2.68 -7.99
CA ILE A 230 -7.31 -2.60 -6.89
C ILE A 230 -7.32 -3.90 -6.07
N LEU A 231 -6.16 -4.27 -5.55
CA LEU A 231 -6.00 -5.29 -4.50
C LEU A 231 -5.12 -4.76 -3.37
N VAL A 232 -5.23 -5.39 -2.21
CA VAL A 232 -4.26 -5.25 -1.13
C VAL A 232 -3.00 -6.03 -1.50
N PHE A 233 -1.83 -5.38 -1.50
CA PHE A 233 -0.54 -6.00 -1.86
C PHE A 233 -0.28 -7.29 -1.07
N HIS A 234 -0.50 -7.26 0.24
CA HIS A 234 -0.27 -8.41 1.11
C HIS A 234 -1.17 -9.60 0.77
N ASP A 235 -2.42 -9.34 0.39
CA ASP A 235 -3.34 -10.39 -0.05
C ASP A 235 -2.88 -11.04 -1.36
N MET A 236 -2.51 -10.20 -2.33
CA MET A 236 -2.03 -10.63 -3.64
C MET A 236 -0.75 -11.47 -3.54
N MET A 237 0.12 -11.15 -2.58
CA MET A 237 1.42 -11.80 -2.37
C MET A 237 1.40 -12.91 -1.31
N SER A 238 0.23 -13.28 -0.79
CA SER A 238 0.08 -14.30 0.28
C SER A 238 0.85 -13.96 1.57
N LEU A 239 0.90 -12.69 1.94
CA LEU A 239 1.52 -12.20 3.17
C LEU A 239 0.50 -11.94 4.28
N THR A 240 -0.80 -12.09 4.00
CA THR A 240 -1.89 -11.95 4.96
C THR A 240 -2.15 -13.27 5.67
N PHE A 241 -2.26 -13.25 7.00
CA PHE A 241 -2.54 -14.44 7.82
C PHE A 241 -4.03 -14.66 8.06
N ALA A 242 -4.89 -13.72 7.67
CA ALA A 242 -6.35 -13.87 7.71
C ALA A 242 -6.88 -14.65 6.49
N PRO A 243 -8.09 -15.24 6.58
CA PRO A 243 -8.73 -15.85 5.41
C PRO A 243 -8.91 -14.83 4.28
N ALA A 244 -8.50 -15.20 3.07
CA ALA A 244 -8.62 -14.34 1.90
C ALA A 244 -10.10 -14.13 1.53
N ALA A 245 -10.47 -12.90 1.18
CA ALA A 245 -11.79 -12.60 0.63
C ALA A 245 -11.96 -13.29 -0.75
N LYS A 246 -13.20 -13.61 -1.12
CA LYS A 246 -13.52 -14.31 -2.38
C LYS A 246 -12.92 -13.65 -3.63
N PHE A 247 -12.81 -12.34 -3.64
CA PHE A 247 -12.33 -11.58 -4.80
C PHE A 247 -10.80 -11.52 -4.89
N VAL A 248 -10.07 -11.98 -3.87
CA VAL A 248 -8.62 -11.96 -3.86
C VAL A 248 -8.07 -13.06 -4.77
N ARG A 249 -7.31 -12.65 -5.77
CA ARG A 249 -6.45 -13.55 -6.55
C ARG A 249 -5.03 -13.43 -6.03
N ARG A 250 -4.44 -14.56 -5.66
CA ARG A 250 -3.03 -14.67 -5.30
C ARG A 250 -2.19 -14.77 -6.57
N TYR A 251 -1.16 -13.96 -6.68
CA TYR A 251 -0.24 -13.95 -7.83
C TYR A 251 1.10 -14.59 -7.48
N ALA A 252 1.46 -14.62 -6.20
CA ALA A 252 2.65 -15.29 -5.68
C ALA A 252 2.41 -15.78 -4.24
N ASP A 253 3.20 -16.75 -3.81
CA ASP A 253 3.29 -17.18 -2.41
C ASP A 253 4.61 -16.69 -1.79
N ALA A 254 4.69 -15.37 -1.60
CA ALA A 254 5.86 -14.74 -0.99
C ALA A 254 6.03 -15.14 0.48
N GLY A 255 4.94 -15.42 1.18
CA GLY A 255 4.99 -15.89 2.57
C GLY A 255 5.72 -17.22 2.72
N ALA A 256 5.46 -18.18 1.81
CA ALA A 256 6.19 -19.45 1.79
C ALA A 256 7.68 -19.24 1.43
N LEU A 257 7.95 -18.40 0.43
CA LEU A 257 9.33 -18.09 0.01
C LEU A 257 10.14 -17.47 1.16
N PHE A 258 9.57 -16.48 1.86
CA PHE A 258 10.23 -15.81 2.97
C PHE A 258 10.51 -16.78 4.12
N ARG A 259 9.55 -17.66 4.44
CA ARG A 259 9.72 -18.66 5.50
C ARG A 259 10.90 -19.58 5.19
N VAL A 260 10.95 -20.15 3.98
CA VAL A 260 12.05 -21.04 3.56
C VAL A 260 13.40 -20.32 3.62
N ALA A 261 13.47 -19.06 3.16
CA ALA A 261 14.71 -18.29 3.23
C ALA A 261 15.16 -18.02 4.67
N ILE A 262 14.22 -17.73 5.58
CA ILE A 262 14.50 -17.52 7.00
C ILE A 262 14.95 -18.84 7.67
N GLU A 263 14.34 -19.96 7.32
CA GLU A 263 14.68 -21.28 7.83
C GLU A 263 16.12 -21.66 7.40
N HIS A 264 16.48 -21.46 6.14
CA HIS A 264 17.86 -21.69 5.66
C HIS A 264 18.87 -20.80 6.37
N TYR A 265 18.57 -19.50 6.53
CA TYR A 265 19.46 -18.60 7.28
C TYR A 265 19.69 -19.10 8.71
N ARG A 266 18.62 -19.51 9.40
CA ARG A 266 18.73 -20.07 10.75
C ARG A 266 19.60 -21.31 10.77
N GLU A 267 19.39 -22.25 9.83
CA GLU A 267 20.17 -23.49 9.71
C GLU A 267 21.66 -23.20 9.45
N ASP A 268 21.97 -22.26 8.58
CA ASP A 268 23.35 -21.85 8.30
C ASP A 268 24.01 -21.27 9.55
N VAL A 269 23.31 -20.47 10.35
CA VAL A 269 23.82 -19.95 11.63
C VAL A 269 24.03 -21.08 12.64
N GLU A 270 23.08 -22.01 12.80
CA GLU A 270 23.16 -23.14 13.72
C GLU A 270 24.33 -24.07 13.40
N HIS A 271 24.59 -24.29 12.11
CA HIS A 271 25.70 -25.12 11.61
C HIS A 271 27.01 -24.36 11.43
N ARG A 272 27.07 -23.04 11.77
CA ARG A 272 28.22 -22.17 11.54
C ARG A 272 28.68 -22.09 10.08
N ALA A 273 27.76 -22.27 9.16
CA ALA A 273 27.97 -22.09 7.73
C ALA A 273 27.91 -20.61 7.31
N PHE A 274 27.20 -19.79 8.10
CA PHE A 274 27.14 -18.33 7.95
C PHE A 274 27.60 -17.63 9.26
N PRO A 275 28.44 -16.56 9.19
CA PRO A 275 29.17 -16.13 7.98
C PRO A 275 30.27 -17.09 7.59
N SER A 276 30.51 -17.23 6.29
CA SER A 276 31.68 -17.93 5.76
C SER A 276 32.88 -16.97 5.65
N ASP A 277 33.96 -17.45 5.07
CA ASP A 277 35.12 -16.61 4.79
C ASP A 277 34.82 -15.44 3.85
N GLN A 278 33.83 -15.62 2.93
CA GLN A 278 33.42 -14.60 1.97
C GLN A 278 32.70 -13.40 2.62
N GLU A 279 31.99 -13.63 3.71
CA GLU A 279 31.30 -12.60 4.48
C GLU A 279 32.16 -12.09 5.65
N SER A 280 33.43 -12.56 5.80
CA SER A 280 34.32 -12.22 6.91
C SER A 280 35.32 -11.16 6.54
N TYR A 281 35.64 -10.29 7.49
CA TYR A 281 36.71 -9.31 7.36
C TYR A 281 38.00 -9.86 8.01
N HIS A 282 39.13 -9.69 7.34
CA HIS A 282 40.43 -10.17 7.79
C HIS A 282 41.36 -9.02 8.16
N LEU A 283 42.20 -9.26 9.17
CA LEU A 283 43.34 -8.37 9.44
C LEU A 283 44.33 -8.44 8.27
N SER A 284 44.94 -7.31 7.95
CA SER A 284 46.07 -7.34 7.05
C SER A 284 47.20 -8.23 7.63
N GLU A 285 48.01 -8.85 6.77
CA GLU A 285 49.08 -9.74 7.19
C GLU A 285 50.08 -9.04 8.13
N ALA A 286 50.33 -7.74 7.93
CA ALA A 286 51.18 -6.93 8.78
C ALA A 286 50.64 -6.81 10.20
N VAL A 287 49.33 -6.41 10.31
CA VAL A 287 48.65 -6.26 11.60
C VAL A 287 48.52 -7.60 12.32
N ARG A 288 48.28 -8.69 11.59
CA ARG A 288 48.17 -10.03 12.16
C ARG A 288 49.51 -10.44 12.81
N LYS A 289 50.64 -10.20 12.12
CA LYS A 289 51.98 -10.47 12.66
C LYS A 289 52.31 -9.67 13.93
N GLU A 290 51.88 -8.41 13.99
CA GLU A 290 52.03 -7.55 15.17
C GLU A 290 51.24 -8.08 16.37
N VAL A 291 49.97 -8.48 16.13
CA VAL A 291 49.10 -9.03 17.16
C VAL A 291 49.64 -10.38 17.69
N ASP A 292 50.07 -11.25 16.80
CA ASP A 292 50.67 -12.55 17.15
C ASP A 292 52.01 -12.39 17.93
N ALA A 293 52.83 -11.41 17.56
CA ALA A 293 54.07 -11.09 18.28
C ALA A 293 53.78 -10.57 19.69
N ALA A 294 52.82 -9.65 19.85
CA ALA A 294 52.43 -9.12 21.15
C ALA A 294 51.82 -10.19 22.07
N ALA A 295 51.08 -11.15 21.51
CA ALA A 295 50.53 -12.28 22.27
C ALA A 295 51.64 -13.20 22.80
N ASN A 296 52.72 -13.41 22.04
CA ASN A 296 53.88 -14.23 22.43
C ASN A 296 54.80 -13.54 23.46
N GLU A 297 54.78 -12.21 23.57
CA GLU A 297 55.53 -11.43 24.58
C GLU A 297 54.83 -11.36 25.95
N GLY A 298 53.73 -12.08 26.17
CA GLY A 298 53.07 -12.19 27.49
C GLY A 298 52.25 -10.98 27.89
N VAL A 299 51.86 -10.13 26.93
CA VAL A 299 50.90 -9.03 27.17
C VAL A 299 49.52 -9.60 27.50
N LYS A 300 49.09 -9.42 28.76
CA LYS A 300 47.74 -9.89 29.20
C LYS A 300 46.66 -9.30 28.28
N PRO A 301 45.75 -10.12 27.75
CA PRO A 301 44.69 -9.64 26.88
C PRO A 301 43.87 -8.55 27.60
N LEU A 302 43.44 -7.53 26.85
CA LEU A 302 42.69 -6.36 27.31
C LEU A 302 41.44 -6.70 28.14
N HIS A 303 41.00 -7.93 28.09
CA HIS A 303 39.84 -8.45 28.84
C HIS A 303 40.11 -8.54 30.37
N ALA A 304 41.34 -8.45 30.83
CA ALA A 304 41.71 -8.46 32.26
C ALA A 304 41.55 -7.08 32.94
N LEU A 305 41.38 -5.99 32.16
CA LEU A 305 41.26 -4.61 32.69
C LEU A 305 39.83 -4.15 32.97
N ARG A 306 38.82 -4.98 32.77
CA ARG A 306 37.41 -4.67 33.08
C ARG A 306 36.90 -5.22 34.41
N LYS A 307 37.77 -5.69 35.28
CA LYS A 307 37.44 -6.09 36.66
C LYS A 307 38.42 -5.43 37.65
N ALA A 308 38.37 -4.12 37.69
CA ALA A 308 38.86 -3.34 38.83
C ALA A 308 37.93 -2.15 38.99
#